data_58389e9a71f87fb5f3ebdd1d444ed0c8
#
_entry.id   58389e9a71f87fb5f3ebdd1d444ed0c8
#
_cell.length_a   1.000
_cell.length_b   1.000
_cell.length_c   1.000
_cell.angle_alpha   90.00
_cell.angle_beta   90.00
_cell.angle_gamma   90.00
#
_symmetry.space_group_name_H-M   'P 1'
#
loop_
_entity.id
_entity.type
_entity.pdbx_description
1 polymer ?
#
loop_
_entity_poly.entity_id
_entity_poly.type
_entity_poly.pdbx_seq_one_letter_code
_entity_poly.pdbx_strand_id
1 'polypeptide(L)'
;VTLSLLWVEYCEQCRQSGELPYKSTQFNKYYADYVHKTKATMHLEHKPGETMQVDWAGQTAALVDTDTGERLDAYLFVAVLPYSGYAYTEAFLDMKQAAWITGHVNAYRYFGGVTRILTPDNLKTGVVKNSRTETVFNKSYQEMAEHYGTAILPARPRSPKDKAFVEGSVGVVSTWILAALRNRQFLSLMELNQAIREKLEAFNHRPFQKREGSRAACFAEEKLFLLPLPDTPFELAVWRTAAVQYNYHISVERMNYSVPYEYIKQQVDVRLTRTTVEIFFAGTRIASHLRLHGRPNQYSTVEGHMPPDHQAYLQWNGERFLHWAEQIGQHTAAVVRLFLSAHKVEQQGYKSCMAL
;
A
#
# COMPACT_ATOMS: atom_id res chain seq x y z
N VAL A 1 -18.42 5.60 32.93
CA VAL A 1 -18.92 6.12 34.22
C VAL A 1 -18.81 7.62 34.15
N THR A 2 -19.89 8.35 34.45
CA THR A 2 -19.91 9.81 34.46
C THR A 2 -19.55 10.34 35.85
N LEU A 3 -18.97 11.55 35.93
CA LEU A 3 -18.66 12.23 37.18
C LEU A 3 -19.91 12.40 38.07
N SER A 4 -21.04 12.63 37.44
CA SER A 4 -22.34 12.74 38.16
C SER A 4 -22.74 11.42 38.83
N LEU A 5 -22.52 10.28 38.18
CA LEU A 5 -22.80 8.96 38.76
C LEU A 5 -21.87 8.68 39.95
N LEU A 6 -20.57 8.94 39.79
CA LEU A 6 -19.59 8.79 40.87
C LEU A 6 -19.94 9.66 42.10
N TRP A 7 -20.44 10.88 41.88
CA TRP A 7 -20.88 11.73 42.94
C TRP A 7 -22.14 11.21 43.66
N VAL A 8 -23.09 10.64 42.90
CA VAL A 8 -24.29 9.98 43.48
C VAL A 8 -23.90 8.80 44.35
N GLU A 9 -23.05 7.90 43.82
CA GLU A 9 -22.53 6.74 44.56
C GLU A 9 -21.79 7.17 45.85
N TYR A 10 -20.94 8.20 45.75
CA TYR A 10 -20.27 8.80 46.91
C TYR A 10 -21.27 9.32 47.96
N CYS A 11 -22.34 10.02 47.55
CA CYS A 11 -23.37 10.50 48.44
C CYS A 11 -24.11 9.39 49.16
N GLU A 12 -24.36 8.26 48.47
CA GLU A 12 -24.97 7.07 49.05
C GLU A 12 -24.07 6.39 50.08
N GLN A 13 -22.79 6.27 49.79
CA GLN A 13 -21.79 5.75 50.74
C GLN A 13 -21.72 6.60 52.00
N CYS A 14 -21.64 7.94 51.86
CA CYS A 14 -21.63 8.86 53.01
C CYS A 14 -22.91 8.74 53.89
N ARG A 15 -24.07 8.54 53.26
CA ARG A 15 -25.33 8.32 54.01
C ARG A 15 -25.30 7.02 54.80
N GLN A 16 -24.73 5.97 54.23
CA GLN A 16 -24.60 4.67 54.90
C GLN A 16 -23.62 4.72 56.07
N SER A 17 -22.53 5.52 55.96
CA SER A 17 -21.55 5.70 57.01
C SER A 17 -21.91 6.81 58.03
N GLY A 18 -23.02 7.54 57.84
CA GLY A 18 -23.43 8.63 58.67
C GLY A 18 -22.60 9.91 58.50
N GLU A 19 -21.87 10.04 57.40
CA GLU A 19 -21.02 11.20 57.08
C GLU A 19 -21.76 12.19 56.17
N LEU A 20 -21.36 13.48 56.24
CA LEU A 20 -21.92 14.54 55.41
C LEU A 20 -21.18 14.53 54.05
N PRO A 21 -21.85 14.31 52.91
CA PRO A 21 -21.21 14.33 51.63
C PRO A 21 -20.82 15.72 51.18
N TYR A 22 -19.72 15.84 50.45
CA TYR A 22 -19.36 17.06 49.76
C TYR A 22 -20.39 17.40 48.65
N LYS A 23 -20.62 18.68 48.44
CA LYS A 23 -21.42 19.15 47.28
C LYS A 23 -20.73 18.78 45.98
N SER A 24 -21.49 18.58 44.92
CA SER A 24 -21.01 18.16 43.60
C SER A 24 -19.79 18.97 43.11
N THR A 25 -19.78 20.29 43.29
CA THR A 25 -18.66 21.14 42.86
C THR A 25 -17.36 20.80 43.60
N GLN A 26 -17.44 20.55 44.93
CA GLN A 26 -16.27 20.25 45.75
C GLN A 26 -15.78 18.82 45.51
N PHE A 27 -16.69 17.87 45.34
CA PHE A 27 -16.37 16.50 44.92
C PHE A 27 -15.63 16.51 43.59
N ASN A 28 -16.14 17.23 42.58
CA ASN A 28 -15.51 17.32 41.27
C ASN A 28 -14.09 17.91 41.34
N LYS A 29 -13.88 18.91 42.20
CA LYS A 29 -12.56 19.50 42.45
C LYS A 29 -11.59 18.46 43.04
N TYR A 30 -11.98 17.79 44.12
CA TYR A 30 -11.13 16.76 44.76
C TYR A 30 -10.89 15.57 43.84
N TYR A 31 -11.89 15.16 43.07
CA TYR A 31 -11.73 14.13 42.08
C TYR A 31 -10.75 14.55 40.98
N ALA A 32 -10.81 15.77 40.49
CA ALA A 32 -9.86 16.31 39.53
C ALA A 32 -8.43 16.35 40.10
N ASP A 33 -8.26 16.80 41.35
CA ASP A 33 -6.98 16.82 42.05
C ASP A 33 -6.42 15.41 42.26
N TYR A 34 -7.26 14.43 42.60
CA TYR A 34 -6.91 13.03 42.72
C TYR A 34 -6.47 12.46 41.36
N VAL A 35 -7.25 12.69 40.32
CA VAL A 35 -6.94 12.25 38.95
C VAL A 35 -5.63 12.88 38.46
N HIS A 36 -5.37 14.16 38.78
CA HIS A 36 -4.10 14.82 38.44
C HIS A 36 -2.90 14.17 39.14
N LYS A 37 -3.03 13.74 40.38
CA LYS A 37 -1.98 13.09 41.16
C LYS A 37 -1.78 11.61 40.71
N THR A 38 -2.85 10.93 40.32
CA THR A 38 -2.79 9.49 39.96
C THR A 38 -2.54 9.24 38.49
N LYS A 39 -2.73 10.21 37.61
CA LYS A 39 -2.36 10.16 36.19
C LYS A 39 -0.86 10.40 35.98
N ALA A 40 -0.03 9.64 36.65
CA ALA A 40 1.39 9.63 36.31
C ALA A 40 1.57 9.09 34.88
N THR A 41 2.15 9.90 33.99
CA THR A 41 2.55 9.48 32.65
C THR A 41 4.02 9.11 32.69
N MET A 42 4.33 7.90 32.24
CA MET A 42 5.72 7.45 32.10
C MET A 42 6.34 8.15 30.89
N HIS A 43 7.52 8.73 31.07
CA HIS A 43 8.31 9.21 29.94
C HIS A 43 8.83 8.02 29.14
N LEU A 44 8.48 7.94 27.87
CA LEU A 44 8.97 6.91 26.96
C LEU A 44 10.16 7.49 26.18
N GLU A 45 11.31 6.87 26.32
CA GLU A 45 12.47 7.18 25.50
C GLU A 45 12.33 6.46 24.16
N HIS A 46 12.49 7.21 23.07
CA HIS A 46 12.48 6.68 21.71
C HIS A 46 13.93 6.63 21.19
N LYS A 47 14.28 5.54 20.52
CA LYS A 47 15.59 5.40 19.88
C LYS A 47 15.56 6.00 18.48
N PRO A 48 16.64 6.66 18.03
CA PRO A 48 16.70 7.23 16.70
C PRO A 48 16.61 6.15 15.62
N GLY A 49 15.82 6.39 14.57
CA GLY A 49 15.65 5.51 13.43
C GLY A 49 14.93 4.18 13.70
N GLU A 50 14.41 3.98 14.93
CA GLU A 50 13.79 2.72 15.31
C GLU A 50 12.35 2.63 14.79
N THR A 51 11.54 3.65 15.00
CA THR A 51 10.08 3.56 14.79
C THR A 51 9.57 4.72 13.93
N MET A 52 8.69 4.39 12.99
CA MET A 52 7.79 5.35 12.33
C MET A 52 6.36 5.06 12.74
N GLN A 53 5.66 6.08 13.22
CA GLN A 53 4.25 6.00 13.57
C GLN A 53 3.41 6.63 12.46
N VAL A 54 2.34 5.97 12.07
CA VAL A 54 1.49 6.41 10.96
C VAL A 54 0.01 6.32 11.32
N ASP A 55 -0.74 7.30 10.87
CA ASP A 55 -2.19 7.35 11.04
C ASP A 55 -2.83 8.27 9.99
N TRP A 56 -4.15 8.17 9.84
CA TRP A 56 -4.96 9.18 9.18
C TRP A 56 -5.37 10.26 10.18
N ALA A 57 -5.25 11.52 9.80
CA ALA A 57 -5.78 12.60 10.61
C ALA A 57 -7.30 12.48 10.77
N GLY A 58 -7.80 12.77 11.97
CA GLY A 58 -9.24 12.74 12.22
C GLY A 58 -10.03 13.86 11.54
N GLN A 59 -9.35 14.90 11.05
CA GLN A 59 -9.94 16.03 10.31
C GLN A 59 -9.52 15.96 8.83
N THR A 60 -10.42 16.38 7.94
CA THR A 60 -10.20 16.45 6.50
C THR A 60 -9.90 17.88 6.05
N ALA A 61 -9.11 18.03 4.99
CA ALA A 61 -9.05 19.24 4.17
C ALA A 61 -10.18 19.22 3.14
N ALA A 62 -10.42 20.34 2.47
CA ALA A 62 -11.43 20.41 1.41
C ALA A 62 -10.83 20.87 0.09
N LEU A 63 -11.26 20.22 -0.98
CA LEU A 63 -11.09 20.64 -2.36
C LEU A 63 -12.43 21.12 -2.91
N VAL A 64 -12.39 22.01 -3.87
CA VAL A 64 -13.57 22.44 -4.65
C VAL A 64 -13.41 21.91 -6.06
N ASP A 65 -14.35 21.10 -6.49
CA ASP A 65 -14.41 20.63 -7.86
C ASP A 65 -14.72 21.81 -8.79
N THR A 66 -13.89 22.01 -9.81
CA THR A 66 -14.01 23.16 -10.72
C THR A 66 -15.22 23.09 -11.64
N ASP A 67 -15.72 21.89 -11.93
CA ASP A 67 -16.80 21.69 -12.88
C ASP A 67 -18.16 21.72 -12.20
N THR A 68 -18.26 21.14 -11.01
CA THR A 68 -19.52 21.02 -10.27
C THR A 68 -19.66 22.03 -9.13
N GLY A 69 -18.56 22.63 -8.66
CA GLY A 69 -18.52 23.46 -7.47
C GLY A 69 -18.70 22.68 -6.15
N GLU A 70 -18.76 21.35 -6.20
CA GLU A 70 -18.91 20.51 -5.02
C GLU A 70 -17.65 20.50 -4.17
N ARG A 71 -17.87 20.37 -2.86
CA ARG A 71 -16.78 20.22 -1.89
C ARG A 71 -16.44 18.75 -1.75
N LEU A 72 -15.19 18.41 -2.06
CA LEU A 72 -14.61 17.08 -1.89
C LEU A 72 -13.71 17.04 -0.66
N ASP A 73 -13.87 16.02 0.16
CA ASP A 73 -12.99 15.81 1.31
C ASP A 73 -11.65 15.21 0.88
N ALA A 74 -10.57 15.75 1.44
CA ALA A 74 -9.23 15.21 1.29
C ALA A 74 -8.71 14.76 2.67
N TYR A 75 -8.28 13.51 2.73
CA TYR A 75 -7.82 12.83 3.95
C TYR A 75 -6.31 13.00 4.10
N LEU A 76 -5.85 13.37 5.28
CA LEU A 76 -4.43 13.58 5.53
C LEU A 76 -3.80 12.30 6.11
N PHE A 77 -2.87 11.74 5.37
CA PHE A 77 -1.93 10.75 5.89
C PHE A 77 -0.83 11.46 6.67
N VAL A 78 -0.51 10.97 7.84
CA VAL A 78 0.52 11.52 8.72
C VAL A 78 1.48 10.42 9.14
N ALA A 79 2.78 10.67 8.99
CA ALA A 79 3.86 9.83 9.49
C ALA A 79 4.77 10.67 10.39
N VAL A 80 5.14 10.14 11.54
CA VAL A 80 5.99 10.82 12.53
C VAL A 80 7.10 9.88 12.99
N LEU A 81 8.31 10.42 13.10
CA LEU A 81 9.44 9.76 13.76
C LEU A 81 9.45 10.17 15.24
N PRO A 82 9.18 9.27 16.19
CA PRO A 82 8.97 9.64 17.60
C PRO A 82 10.19 10.26 18.28
N TYR A 83 11.41 9.90 17.87
CA TYR A 83 12.64 10.44 18.45
C TYR A 83 12.80 11.94 18.19
N SER A 84 12.75 12.35 16.94
CA SER A 84 12.88 13.77 16.55
C SER A 84 11.58 14.55 16.62
N GLY A 85 10.44 13.87 16.50
CA GLY A 85 9.14 14.45 16.23
C GLY A 85 9.03 14.97 14.80
N TYR A 86 9.98 14.61 13.91
CA TYR A 86 9.97 15.02 12.50
C TYR A 86 8.81 14.33 11.79
N ALA A 87 8.04 15.10 11.05
CA ALA A 87 6.78 14.64 10.49
C ALA A 87 6.74 14.75 8.96
N TYR A 88 5.97 13.86 8.37
CA TYR A 88 5.52 13.89 6.98
C TYR A 88 4.00 13.86 6.93
N THR A 89 3.39 14.59 6.01
CA THR A 89 1.96 14.53 5.76
C THR A 89 1.65 14.81 4.29
N GLU A 90 0.62 14.12 3.79
CA GLU A 90 0.14 14.22 2.42
C GLU A 90 -1.37 13.99 2.39
N ALA A 91 -2.07 14.72 1.52
CA ALA A 91 -3.51 14.58 1.34
C ALA A 91 -3.83 13.60 0.21
N PHE A 92 -4.89 12.83 0.39
CA PHE A 92 -5.44 11.85 -0.56
C PHE A 92 -6.95 12.03 -0.69
N LEU A 93 -7.53 11.60 -1.81
CA LEU A 93 -8.98 11.67 -2.04
C LEU A 93 -9.75 10.54 -1.35
N ASP A 94 -9.07 9.51 -0.88
CA ASP A 94 -9.67 8.42 -0.12
C ASP A 94 -8.67 7.81 0.87
N MET A 95 -9.17 6.97 1.79
CA MET A 95 -8.36 6.21 2.74
C MET A 95 -8.20 4.74 2.33
N LYS A 96 -8.32 4.42 1.03
CA LYS A 96 -8.18 3.06 0.54
C LYS A 96 -6.74 2.58 0.63
N GLN A 97 -6.56 1.27 0.42
CA GLN A 97 -5.26 0.61 0.47
C GLN A 97 -4.20 1.27 -0.42
N ALA A 98 -4.59 1.72 -1.61
CA ALA A 98 -3.66 2.38 -2.53
C ALA A 98 -3.10 3.69 -1.95
N ALA A 99 -3.98 4.54 -1.39
CA ALA A 99 -3.59 5.79 -0.74
C ALA A 99 -2.72 5.51 0.51
N TRP A 100 -3.09 4.51 1.32
CA TRP A 100 -2.34 4.09 2.49
C TRP A 100 -0.91 3.68 2.16
N ILE A 101 -0.73 2.77 1.20
CA ILE A 101 0.60 2.30 0.78
C ILE A 101 1.40 3.42 0.12
N THR A 102 0.76 4.24 -0.73
CA THR A 102 1.43 5.39 -1.37
C THR A 102 1.94 6.39 -0.33
N GLY A 103 1.16 6.66 0.72
CA GLY A 103 1.56 7.52 1.83
C GLY A 103 2.83 7.02 2.53
N HIS A 104 2.96 5.71 2.77
CA HIS A 104 4.17 5.11 3.34
C HIS A 104 5.38 5.24 2.41
N VAL A 105 5.21 4.88 1.14
CA VAL A 105 6.27 4.98 0.12
C VAL A 105 6.80 6.41 0.03
N ASN A 106 5.91 7.39 0.00
CA ASN A 106 6.27 8.80 -0.06
C ASN A 106 6.89 9.30 1.24
N ALA A 107 6.44 8.82 2.42
CA ALA A 107 7.05 9.13 3.71
C ALA A 107 8.50 8.63 3.80
N TYR A 108 8.77 7.39 3.42
CA TYR A 108 10.14 6.85 3.39
C TYR A 108 11.04 7.63 2.44
N ARG A 109 10.52 8.01 1.26
CA ARG A 109 11.25 8.86 0.32
C ARG A 109 11.55 10.24 0.92
N TYR A 110 10.59 10.84 1.61
CA TYR A 110 10.75 12.13 2.25
C TYR A 110 11.78 12.09 3.38
N PHE A 111 11.76 11.07 4.22
CA PHE A 111 12.76 10.86 5.27
C PHE A 111 14.15 10.46 4.70
N GLY A 112 14.20 9.96 3.49
CA GLY A 112 15.42 9.48 2.86
C GLY A 112 15.97 8.20 3.48
N GLY A 113 15.10 7.37 4.10
CA GLY A 113 15.45 6.11 4.72
C GLY A 113 14.25 5.44 5.35
N VAL A 114 14.47 4.25 5.91
CA VAL A 114 13.42 3.37 6.47
C VAL A 114 13.67 3.12 7.95
N THR A 115 12.64 3.14 8.76
CA THR A 115 12.70 2.75 10.16
C THR A 115 12.61 1.23 10.32
N ARG A 116 13.19 0.69 11.38
CA ARG A 116 13.15 -0.75 11.68
C ARG A 116 11.73 -1.24 12.00
N ILE A 117 10.92 -0.37 12.61
CA ILE A 117 9.57 -0.67 13.06
C ILE A 117 8.61 0.35 12.44
N LEU A 118 7.51 -0.15 11.90
CA LEU A 118 6.37 0.61 11.42
C LEU A 118 5.19 0.36 12.35
N THR A 119 4.71 1.41 12.99
CA THR A 119 3.59 1.33 13.95
C THR A 119 2.35 2.04 13.38
N PRO A 120 1.47 1.33 12.68
CA PRO A 120 0.17 1.86 12.29
C PRO A 120 -0.79 1.89 13.49
N ASP A 121 -1.69 2.87 13.54
CA ASP A 121 -2.91 2.69 14.33
C ASP A 121 -3.78 1.61 13.67
N ASN A 122 -4.67 1.00 14.44
CA ASN A 122 -5.45 -0.20 14.14
C ASN A 122 -6.40 0.00 12.91
N LEU A 123 -5.83 0.23 11.74
CA LEU A 123 -6.57 0.53 10.51
C LEU A 123 -6.97 -0.73 9.77
N LYS A 124 -8.25 -0.85 9.47
CA LYS A 124 -8.83 -1.92 8.64
C LYS A 124 -8.18 -2.04 7.25
N THR A 125 -7.58 -0.97 6.75
CA THR A 125 -6.87 -0.94 5.46
C THR A 125 -5.51 -1.66 5.48
N GLY A 126 -4.83 -1.68 6.63
CA GLY A 126 -3.54 -2.37 6.78
C GLY A 126 -3.64 -3.69 7.54
N VAL A 127 -4.67 -3.84 8.40
CA VAL A 127 -4.85 -4.97 9.30
C VAL A 127 -6.22 -5.62 9.05
N VAL A 128 -6.22 -6.90 8.66
CA VAL A 128 -7.45 -7.68 8.43
C VAL A 128 -8.05 -8.13 9.76
N LYS A 129 -7.20 -8.54 10.71
CA LYS A 129 -7.61 -8.99 12.04
C LYS A 129 -6.54 -8.63 13.05
N ASN A 130 -6.93 -8.02 14.15
CA ASN A 130 -6.05 -7.75 15.28
C ASN A 130 -6.68 -8.25 16.58
N SER A 131 -6.06 -9.25 17.21
CA SER A 131 -6.44 -9.81 18.50
C SER A 131 -5.24 -9.74 19.45
N ARG A 132 -5.41 -10.13 20.72
CA ARG A 132 -4.29 -10.18 21.69
C ARG A 132 -3.20 -11.18 21.30
N THR A 133 -3.52 -12.19 20.50
CA THR A 133 -2.66 -13.32 20.17
C THR A 133 -2.27 -13.36 18.70
N GLU A 134 -2.98 -12.69 17.80
CA GLU A 134 -2.76 -12.80 16.36
C GLU A 134 -3.11 -11.49 15.64
N THR A 135 -2.22 -11.01 14.79
CA THR A 135 -2.44 -9.88 13.89
C THR A 135 -2.27 -10.36 12.45
N VAL A 136 -3.33 -10.24 11.65
CA VAL A 136 -3.29 -10.59 10.23
C VAL A 136 -3.28 -9.31 9.41
N PHE A 137 -2.20 -9.08 8.70
CA PHE A 137 -2.04 -7.94 7.81
C PHE A 137 -2.63 -8.22 6.44
N ASN A 138 -3.01 -7.16 5.75
CA ASN A 138 -3.30 -7.23 4.34
C ASN A 138 -2.02 -7.63 3.56
N LYS A 139 -2.12 -8.59 2.63
CA LYS A 139 -0.98 -9.14 1.89
C LYS A 139 -0.10 -8.06 1.24
N SER A 140 -0.69 -7.08 0.58
CA SER A 140 0.08 -6.01 -0.05
C SER A 140 0.77 -5.08 0.95
N TYR A 141 0.21 -4.91 2.16
CA TYR A 141 0.86 -4.14 3.22
C TYR A 141 2.06 -4.87 3.80
N GLN A 142 1.94 -6.19 3.95
CA GLN A 142 3.05 -7.04 4.35
C GLN A 142 4.16 -7.05 3.29
N GLU A 143 3.82 -7.20 2.01
CA GLU A 143 4.78 -7.12 0.89
C GLU A 143 5.53 -5.78 0.87
N MET A 144 4.84 -4.67 1.15
CA MET A 144 5.48 -3.36 1.27
C MET A 144 6.49 -3.35 2.44
N ALA A 145 6.12 -3.87 3.59
CA ALA A 145 7.02 -3.92 4.74
C ALA A 145 8.24 -4.81 4.49
N GLU A 146 8.06 -5.95 3.85
CA GLU A 146 9.14 -6.85 3.44
C GLU A 146 10.07 -6.17 2.42
N HIS A 147 9.50 -5.47 1.43
CA HIS A 147 10.27 -4.72 0.43
C HIS A 147 11.18 -3.66 1.06
N TYR A 148 10.69 -2.95 2.08
CA TYR A 148 11.45 -1.93 2.80
C TYR A 148 12.30 -2.49 3.96
N GLY A 149 12.16 -3.77 4.29
CA GLY A 149 12.87 -4.39 5.42
C GLY A 149 12.45 -3.84 6.79
N THR A 150 11.20 -3.42 6.94
CA THR A 150 10.61 -2.91 8.18
C THR A 150 9.64 -3.91 8.78
N ALA A 151 9.59 -4.00 10.11
CA ALA A 151 8.64 -4.84 10.83
C ALA A 151 7.38 -4.04 11.18
N ILE A 152 6.19 -4.54 10.82
CA ILE A 152 4.93 -3.91 11.20
C ILE A 152 4.58 -4.33 12.63
N LEU A 153 4.50 -3.36 13.54
CA LEU A 153 4.12 -3.57 14.94
C LEU A 153 2.95 -2.64 15.30
N PRO A 154 1.70 -3.09 15.13
CA PRO A 154 0.54 -2.26 15.44
C PRO A 154 0.49 -1.88 16.91
N ALA A 155 -0.06 -0.70 17.21
CA ALA A 155 -0.37 -0.31 18.57
C ALA A 155 -1.33 -1.32 19.22
N ARG A 156 -1.09 -1.67 20.50
CA ARG A 156 -1.89 -2.67 21.21
C ARG A 156 -3.35 -2.23 21.31
N PRO A 157 -4.32 -3.11 21.01
CA PRO A 157 -5.72 -2.79 21.18
C PRO A 157 -6.03 -2.41 22.64
N ARG A 158 -6.78 -1.33 22.85
CA ARG A 158 -7.21 -0.85 24.17
C ARG A 158 -6.08 -0.46 25.14
N SER A 159 -4.90 -0.11 24.64
CA SER A 159 -3.80 0.43 25.44
C SER A 159 -3.70 1.95 25.22
N PRO A 160 -4.40 2.78 25.99
CA PRO A 160 -4.41 4.24 25.79
C PRO A 160 -3.03 4.88 25.92
N LYS A 161 -2.13 4.22 26.66
CA LYS A 161 -0.77 4.71 26.90
C LYS A 161 0.14 4.60 25.68
N ASP A 162 -0.03 3.53 24.89
CA ASP A 162 0.74 3.31 23.65
C ASP A 162 0.23 4.27 22.54
N LYS A 163 -1.05 4.64 22.57
CA LYS A 163 -1.70 5.55 21.63
C LYS A 163 -1.48 7.03 21.93
N ALA A 164 -1.31 7.39 23.19
CA ALA A 164 -1.28 8.80 23.62
C ALA A 164 -0.20 9.62 22.91
N PHE A 165 0.94 9.01 22.56
CA PHE A 165 1.99 9.69 21.80
C PHE A 165 1.64 9.81 20.32
N VAL A 166 1.08 8.74 19.70
CA VAL A 166 0.64 8.73 18.30
C VAL A 166 -0.46 9.75 18.08
N GLU A 167 -1.55 9.65 18.87
CA GLU A 167 -2.69 10.56 18.80
C GLU A 167 -2.26 12.01 19.06
N GLY A 168 -1.36 12.24 20.04
CA GLY A 168 -0.82 13.56 20.34
C GLY A 168 0.01 14.13 19.20
N SER A 169 0.93 13.35 18.62
CA SER A 169 1.83 13.81 17.55
C SER A 169 1.07 14.04 16.24
N VAL A 170 0.25 13.08 15.83
CA VAL A 170 -0.58 13.17 14.62
C VAL A 170 -1.59 14.32 14.74
N GLY A 171 -2.23 14.44 15.90
CA GLY A 171 -3.16 15.54 16.19
C GLY A 171 -2.50 16.92 16.14
N VAL A 172 -1.29 17.07 16.69
CA VAL A 172 -0.55 18.33 16.64
C VAL A 172 -0.17 18.71 15.22
N VAL A 173 0.36 17.78 14.41
CA VAL A 173 0.75 18.03 13.02
C VAL A 173 -0.46 18.40 12.18
N SER A 174 -1.51 17.59 12.22
CA SER A 174 -2.71 17.80 11.41
C SER A 174 -3.43 19.11 11.79
N THR A 175 -3.58 19.40 13.08
CA THR A 175 -4.20 20.65 13.54
C THR A 175 -3.39 21.86 13.12
N TRP A 176 -2.05 21.82 13.23
CA TRP A 176 -1.19 22.92 12.80
C TRP A 176 -1.36 23.22 11.30
N ILE A 177 -1.35 22.18 10.47
CA ILE A 177 -1.43 22.32 9.01
C ILE A 177 -2.83 22.77 8.60
N LEU A 178 -3.87 22.08 9.06
CA LEU A 178 -5.25 22.40 8.71
C LEU A 178 -5.67 23.78 9.20
N ALA A 179 -5.27 24.16 10.42
CA ALA A 179 -5.55 25.50 10.94
C ALA A 179 -4.87 26.60 10.10
N ALA A 180 -3.65 26.36 9.64
CA ALA A 180 -2.94 27.32 8.78
C ALA A 180 -3.56 27.43 7.37
N LEU A 181 -4.23 26.40 6.88
CA LEU A 181 -4.83 26.34 5.55
C LEU A 181 -6.35 26.60 5.54
N ARG A 182 -6.99 26.79 6.71
CA ARG A 182 -8.46 26.87 6.87
C ARG A 182 -9.18 27.92 6.02
N ASN A 183 -8.49 29.00 5.65
CA ASN A 183 -9.03 30.11 4.88
C ASN A 183 -8.67 30.04 3.39
N ARG A 184 -7.97 28.98 2.95
CA ARG A 184 -7.61 28.79 1.54
C ARG A 184 -8.59 27.83 0.90
N GLN A 185 -8.94 28.11 -0.37
CA GLN A 185 -9.65 27.18 -1.23
C GLN A 185 -8.66 26.55 -2.20
N PHE A 186 -8.80 25.27 -2.44
CA PHE A 186 -7.93 24.48 -3.32
C PHE A 186 -8.77 23.85 -4.41
N LEU A 187 -8.33 23.98 -5.67
CA LEU A 187 -9.00 23.45 -6.85
C LEU A 187 -8.42 22.11 -7.31
N SER A 188 -7.26 21.73 -6.77
CA SER A 188 -6.61 20.45 -7.08
C SER A 188 -5.90 19.85 -5.88
N LEU A 189 -5.79 18.51 -5.87
CA LEU A 189 -5.03 17.79 -4.86
C LEU A 189 -3.54 18.17 -4.89
N MET A 190 -3.01 18.48 -6.07
CA MET A 190 -1.61 18.91 -6.23
C MET A 190 -1.35 20.25 -5.54
N GLU A 191 -2.24 21.23 -5.74
CA GLU A 191 -2.16 22.54 -5.08
C GLU A 191 -2.26 22.42 -3.55
N LEU A 192 -3.21 21.60 -3.06
CA LEU A 192 -3.35 21.32 -1.64
C LEU A 192 -2.07 20.68 -1.07
N ASN A 193 -1.52 19.65 -1.73
CA ASN A 193 -0.31 18.98 -1.28
C ASN A 193 0.92 19.89 -1.31
N GLN A 194 1.02 20.82 -2.26
CA GLN A 194 2.06 21.82 -2.26
C GLN A 194 1.94 22.74 -1.03
N ALA A 195 0.75 23.26 -0.75
CA ALA A 195 0.51 24.11 0.41
C ALA A 195 0.77 23.36 1.75
N ILE A 196 0.42 22.07 1.82
CA ILE A 196 0.74 21.21 2.96
C ILE A 196 2.24 21.11 3.15
N ARG A 197 3.03 20.88 2.09
CA ARG A 197 4.49 20.78 2.19
C ARG A 197 5.14 22.06 2.72
N GLU A 198 4.69 23.24 2.27
CA GLU A 198 5.16 24.51 2.77
C GLU A 198 4.93 24.67 4.28
N LYS A 199 3.74 24.28 4.76
CA LYS A 199 3.39 24.32 6.19
C LYS A 199 4.11 23.26 7.00
N LEU A 200 4.33 22.09 6.43
CA LEU A 200 5.08 20.99 7.03
C LEU A 200 6.56 21.38 7.24
N GLU A 201 7.19 22.01 6.25
CA GLU A 201 8.55 22.53 6.38
C GLU A 201 8.64 23.56 7.51
N ALA A 202 7.72 24.52 7.57
CA ALA A 202 7.65 25.48 8.65
C ALA A 202 7.44 24.80 10.03
N PHE A 203 6.63 23.72 10.09
CA PHE A 203 6.41 22.94 11.31
C PHE A 203 7.68 22.21 11.76
N ASN A 204 8.37 21.56 10.84
CA ASN A 204 9.55 20.76 11.14
C ASN A 204 10.76 21.64 11.56
N HIS A 205 10.87 22.85 11.02
CA HIS A 205 11.95 23.79 11.34
C HIS A 205 11.63 24.70 12.54
N ARG A 206 10.39 24.68 13.04
CA ARG A 206 9.99 25.49 14.18
C ARG A 206 10.78 25.11 15.44
N PRO A 207 11.40 26.09 16.16
CA PRO A 207 12.07 25.84 17.44
C PRO A 207 11.13 25.18 18.46
N PHE A 208 11.68 24.28 19.25
CA PHE A 208 10.94 23.71 20.38
C PHE A 208 10.64 24.77 21.45
N GLN A 209 9.53 24.64 22.13
CA GLN A 209 9.14 25.58 23.21
C GLN A 209 9.88 25.33 24.53
N LYS A 210 10.26 24.07 24.81
CA LYS A 210 10.77 23.63 26.13
C LYS A 210 12.21 23.13 26.08
N ARG A 211 12.84 23.04 24.91
CA ARG A 211 14.22 22.60 24.71
C ARG A 211 14.83 23.35 23.53
N GLU A 212 16.14 23.39 23.46
CA GLU A 212 16.86 23.94 22.31
C GLU A 212 16.70 23.08 21.05
N GLY A 213 16.86 23.70 19.88
CA GLY A 213 16.78 23.05 18.60
C GLY A 213 15.38 22.98 18.00
N SER A 214 15.26 22.21 16.94
CA SER A 214 14.03 21.96 16.18
C SER A 214 13.89 20.49 15.84
N ARG A 215 12.73 20.09 15.33
CA ARG A 215 12.52 18.73 14.81
C ARG A 215 13.49 18.38 13.70
N ALA A 216 13.74 19.34 12.79
CA ALA A 216 14.69 19.17 11.70
C ALA A 216 16.13 18.96 12.20
N ALA A 217 16.55 19.68 13.25
CA ALA A 217 17.86 19.50 13.87
C ALA A 217 18.02 18.10 14.49
N CYS A 218 17.02 17.63 15.27
CA CYS A 218 17.02 16.28 15.80
C CYS A 218 16.95 15.21 14.71
N PHE A 219 16.23 15.47 13.63
CA PHE A 219 16.14 14.55 12.50
C PHE A 219 17.47 14.41 11.75
N ALA A 220 18.26 15.44 11.67
CA ALA A 220 19.60 15.35 11.07
C ALA A 220 20.48 14.30 11.78
N GLU A 221 20.35 14.15 13.10
CA GLU A 221 20.99 13.09 13.89
C GLU A 221 20.30 11.73 13.65
N GLU A 222 18.96 11.69 13.70
CA GLU A 222 18.18 10.47 13.54
C GLU A 222 18.36 9.82 12.18
N LYS A 223 18.53 10.63 11.13
CA LYS A 223 18.69 10.17 9.74
C LYS A 223 19.85 9.19 9.57
N LEU A 224 20.90 9.30 10.39
CA LEU A 224 22.07 8.40 10.34
C LEU A 224 21.74 6.98 10.78
N PHE A 225 20.63 6.77 11.48
CA PHE A 225 20.20 5.47 12.02
C PHE A 225 19.10 4.82 11.16
N LEU A 226 18.57 5.53 10.16
CA LEU A 226 17.61 4.94 9.22
C LEU A 226 18.28 3.89 8.33
N LEU A 227 17.54 2.85 7.98
CA LEU A 227 17.97 1.88 6.99
C LEU A 227 17.97 2.54 5.59
N PRO A 228 18.84 2.10 4.68
CA PRO A 228 18.85 2.63 3.31
C PRO A 228 17.53 2.32 2.60
N LEU A 229 17.15 3.21 1.70
CA LEU A 229 16.04 2.94 0.78
C LEU A 229 16.43 1.83 -0.20
N PRO A 230 15.50 0.95 -0.58
CA PRO A 230 15.73 0.04 -1.71
C PRO A 230 15.90 0.82 -3.02
N ASP A 231 16.61 0.24 -3.99
CA ASP A 231 16.91 0.86 -5.29
C ASP A 231 15.64 1.27 -6.06
N THR A 232 14.57 0.52 -5.90
CA THR A 232 13.28 0.80 -6.52
C THR A 232 12.20 1.02 -5.46
N PRO A 233 11.30 2.00 -5.63
CA PRO A 233 10.17 2.16 -4.73
C PRO A 233 9.20 0.98 -4.84
N PHE A 234 8.53 0.66 -3.74
CA PHE A 234 7.48 -0.36 -3.76
C PHE A 234 6.35 0.02 -4.70
N GLU A 235 5.95 -0.92 -5.56
CA GLU A 235 4.78 -0.78 -6.44
C GLU A 235 3.64 -1.65 -5.92
N LEU A 236 2.50 -1.01 -5.62
CA LEU A 236 1.30 -1.70 -5.16
C LEU A 236 0.81 -2.68 -6.23
N ALA A 237 0.63 -3.91 -5.85
CA ALA A 237 0.05 -4.95 -6.69
C ALA A 237 -1.37 -5.31 -6.26
N VAL A 238 -2.19 -5.64 -7.25
CA VAL A 238 -3.52 -6.24 -7.03
C VAL A 238 -3.40 -7.74 -7.25
N TRP A 239 -3.81 -8.51 -6.26
CA TRP A 239 -3.86 -9.96 -6.36
C TRP A 239 -5.21 -10.42 -6.90
N ARG A 240 -5.16 -11.37 -7.83
CA ARG A 240 -6.31 -12.06 -8.41
C ARG A 240 -6.03 -13.56 -8.46
N THR A 241 -7.08 -14.35 -8.59
CA THR A 241 -6.97 -15.77 -8.92
C THR A 241 -7.52 -15.99 -10.32
N ALA A 242 -6.91 -16.88 -11.08
CA ALA A 242 -7.36 -17.25 -12.42
C ALA A 242 -7.15 -18.73 -12.66
N ALA A 243 -8.03 -19.35 -13.47
CA ALA A 243 -7.85 -20.71 -13.93
C ALA A 243 -7.09 -20.74 -15.25
N VAL A 244 -6.13 -21.64 -15.38
CA VAL A 244 -5.39 -21.84 -16.62
C VAL A 244 -6.27 -22.60 -17.62
N GLN A 245 -6.52 -21.99 -18.78
CA GLN A 245 -7.35 -22.52 -19.84
C GLN A 245 -6.58 -23.60 -20.65
N TYR A 246 -7.30 -24.35 -21.50
CA TYR A 246 -6.71 -25.39 -22.33
C TYR A 246 -5.66 -24.88 -23.33
N ASN A 247 -5.71 -23.60 -23.67
CA ASN A 247 -4.71 -22.94 -24.51
C ASN A 247 -3.51 -22.40 -23.70
N TYR A 248 -3.26 -22.94 -22.48
CA TYR A 248 -2.17 -22.53 -21.57
C TYR A 248 -2.13 -21.02 -21.26
N HIS A 249 -3.27 -20.33 -21.32
CA HIS A 249 -3.40 -18.93 -20.93
C HIS A 249 -4.34 -18.77 -19.73
N ILE A 250 -4.09 -17.75 -18.96
CA ILE A 250 -5.04 -17.19 -18.02
C ILE A 250 -5.67 -15.94 -18.62
N SER A 251 -6.92 -15.64 -18.25
CA SER A 251 -7.58 -14.39 -18.63
C SER A 251 -7.72 -13.50 -17.41
N VAL A 252 -7.09 -12.34 -17.42
CA VAL A 252 -7.16 -11.33 -16.36
C VAL A 252 -7.38 -9.96 -16.97
N GLU A 253 -8.38 -9.22 -16.47
CA GLU A 253 -8.78 -7.91 -16.98
C GLU A 253 -9.03 -7.89 -18.50
N ARG A 254 -9.58 -8.97 -19.03
CA ARG A 254 -9.85 -9.19 -20.45
C ARG A 254 -8.59 -9.30 -21.33
N MET A 255 -7.43 -9.56 -20.74
CA MET A 255 -6.18 -9.84 -21.43
C MET A 255 -5.74 -11.28 -21.14
N ASN A 256 -5.02 -11.92 -22.06
CA ASN A 256 -4.61 -13.30 -21.97
C ASN A 256 -3.08 -13.39 -21.84
N TYR A 257 -2.62 -14.13 -20.82
CA TYR A 257 -1.20 -14.31 -20.53
C TYR A 257 -0.87 -15.78 -20.43
N SER A 258 0.17 -16.22 -21.12
CA SER A 258 0.55 -17.63 -21.13
C SER A 258 1.25 -18.05 -19.84
N VAL A 259 1.06 -19.29 -19.47
CA VAL A 259 1.79 -19.99 -18.42
C VAL A 259 2.27 -21.32 -18.96
N PRO A 260 3.29 -21.97 -18.37
CA PRO A 260 3.71 -23.30 -18.81
C PRO A 260 2.52 -24.26 -18.88
N TYR A 261 2.44 -25.03 -19.97
CA TYR A 261 1.28 -25.86 -20.30
C TYR A 261 0.98 -26.95 -19.25
N GLU A 262 1.97 -27.31 -18.42
CA GLU A 262 1.80 -28.27 -17.32
C GLU A 262 0.78 -27.81 -16.28
N TYR A 263 0.49 -26.50 -16.22
CA TYR A 263 -0.47 -25.91 -15.28
C TYR A 263 -1.89 -25.80 -15.82
N ILE A 264 -2.19 -26.38 -17.00
CA ILE A 264 -3.55 -26.40 -17.56
C ILE A 264 -4.53 -26.96 -16.53
N LYS A 265 -5.70 -26.30 -16.37
CA LYS A 265 -6.76 -26.56 -15.38
C LYS A 265 -6.41 -26.25 -13.94
N GLN A 266 -5.19 -25.83 -13.62
CA GLN A 266 -4.84 -25.38 -12.28
C GLN A 266 -5.35 -23.96 -12.00
N GLN A 267 -5.62 -23.68 -10.73
CA GLN A 267 -5.84 -22.32 -10.25
C GLN A 267 -4.49 -21.70 -9.88
N VAL A 268 -4.26 -20.49 -10.34
CA VAL A 268 -3.02 -19.73 -10.11
C VAL A 268 -3.32 -18.38 -9.49
N ASP A 269 -2.40 -17.88 -8.68
CA ASP A 269 -2.43 -16.53 -8.14
C ASP A 269 -1.75 -15.58 -9.12
N VAL A 270 -2.37 -14.45 -9.37
CA VAL A 270 -1.88 -13.43 -10.32
C VAL A 270 -1.65 -12.14 -9.58
N ARG A 271 -0.41 -11.68 -9.60
CA ARG A 271 0.02 -10.38 -9.06
C ARG A 271 0.09 -9.36 -10.20
N LEU A 272 -0.77 -8.36 -10.13
CA LEU A 272 -0.90 -7.29 -11.13
C LEU A 272 -0.31 -6.01 -10.57
N THR A 273 0.77 -5.53 -11.18
CA THR A 273 1.27 -4.17 -10.95
C THR A 273 0.79 -3.24 -12.07
N ARG A 274 1.25 -2.01 -12.09
CA ARG A 274 0.96 -1.09 -13.19
C ARG A 274 1.56 -1.56 -14.51
N THR A 275 2.73 -2.20 -14.47
CA THR A 275 3.55 -2.54 -15.63
C THR A 275 3.69 -4.03 -15.88
N THR A 276 3.51 -4.88 -14.88
CA THR A 276 3.79 -6.31 -14.95
C THR A 276 2.62 -7.16 -14.47
N VAL A 277 2.56 -8.38 -15.00
CA VAL A 277 1.68 -9.47 -14.57
C VAL A 277 2.56 -10.63 -14.20
N GLU A 278 2.60 -10.99 -12.92
CA GLU A 278 3.34 -12.14 -12.40
C GLU A 278 2.37 -13.22 -11.97
N ILE A 279 2.64 -14.45 -12.33
CA ILE A 279 1.75 -15.60 -12.14
C ILE A 279 2.45 -16.61 -11.22
N PHE A 280 1.75 -17.03 -10.19
CA PHE A 280 2.28 -17.92 -9.15
C PHE A 280 1.42 -19.15 -9.00
N PHE A 281 2.07 -20.30 -8.81
CA PHE A 281 1.43 -21.55 -8.41
C PHE A 281 2.07 -22.04 -7.12
N ALA A 282 1.25 -22.31 -6.09
CA ALA A 282 1.71 -22.74 -4.76
C ALA A 282 2.85 -21.85 -4.20
N GLY A 283 2.75 -20.52 -4.38
CA GLY A 283 3.73 -19.55 -3.91
C GLY A 283 4.99 -19.40 -4.80
N THR A 284 5.17 -20.24 -5.83
CA THR A 284 6.30 -20.15 -6.76
C THR A 284 5.89 -19.40 -8.02
N ARG A 285 6.70 -18.42 -8.45
CA ARG A 285 6.45 -17.67 -9.69
C ARG A 285 6.75 -18.57 -10.90
N ILE A 286 5.71 -18.83 -11.71
CA ILE A 286 5.77 -19.70 -12.90
C ILE A 286 5.83 -18.92 -14.21
N ALA A 287 5.37 -17.66 -14.23
CA ALA A 287 5.44 -16.79 -15.40
C ALA A 287 5.48 -15.31 -15.02
N SER A 288 6.02 -14.48 -15.92
CA SER A 288 6.01 -13.03 -15.81
C SER A 288 5.85 -12.41 -17.19
N HIS A 289 4.97 -11.40 -17.30
CA HIS A 289 4.66 -10.72 -18.56
C HIS A 289 4.63 -9.20 -18.34
N LEU A 290 4.88 -8.44 -19.39
CA LEU A 290 4.48 -7.04 -19.42
C LEU A 290 2.95 -6.96 -19.47
N ARG A 291 2.39 -6.07 -18.63
CA ARG A 291 0.93 -5.89 -18.59
C ARG A 291 0.45 -5.27 -19.89
N LEU A 292 -0.49 -5.94 -20.53
CA LEU A 292 -1.14 -5.47 -21.74
C LEU A 292 -2.17 -4.40 -21.41
N HIS A 293 -2.24 -3.40 -22.27
CA HIS A 293 -3.22 -2.30 -22.20
C HIS A 293 -3.87 -2.11 -23.57
N GLY A 294 -5.05 -1.52 -23.59
CA GLY A 294 -5.76 -1.14 -24.81
C GLY A 294 -6.90 -2.09 -25.15
N ARG A 295 -6.95 -2.63 -26.39
CA ARG A 295 -8.07 -3.46 -26.84
C ARG A 295 -8.16 -4.76 -26.06
N PRO A 296 -9.36 -5.17 -25.61
CA PRO A 296 -9.55 -6.47 -24.95
C PRO A 296 -9.14 -7.66 -25.82
N ASN A 297 -8.91 -8.81 -25.17
CA ASN A 297 -8.59 -10.09 -25.78
C ASN A 297 -7.24 -10.16 -26.51
N GLN A 298 -6.29 -9.30 -26.15
CA GLN A 298 -4.92 -9.44 -26.59
C GLN A 298 -4.24 -10.60 -25.86
N TYR A 299 -3.20 -11.17 -26.49
CA TYR A 299 -2.42 -12.29 -25.99
C TYR A 299 -0.97 -11.88 -25.78
N SER A 300 -0.42 -12.22 -24.63
CA SER A 300 1.01 -12.22 -24.35
C SER A 300 1.45 -13.67 -24.18
N THR A 301 2.10 -14.21 -25.20
CA THR A 301 2.48 -15.62 -25.26
C THR A 301 3.99 -15.75 -25.26
N VAL A 302 4.52 -16.57 -24.36
CA VAL A 302 5.92 -16.97 -24.31
C VAL A 302 6.04 -18.36 -24.96
N GLU A 303 6.92 -18.51 -25.93
CA GLU A 303 7.07 -19.75 -26.72
C GLU A 303 7.41 -20.96 -25.83
N GLY A 304 8.27 -20.76 -24.81
CA GLY A 304 8.63 -21.82 -23.85
C GLY A 304 7.46 -22.31 -22.96
N HIS A 305 6.32 -21.62 -22.96
CA HIS A 305 5.11 -22.08 -22.26
C HIS A 305 4.25 -23.06 -23.05
N MET A 306 4.53 -23.19 -24.35
CA MET A 306 3.78 -24.08 -25.26
C MET A 306 4.21 -25.54 -25.12
N PRO A 307 3.31 -26.50 -25.32
CA PRO A 307 3.68 -27.88 -25.47
C PRO A 307 4.59 -28.06 -26.70
N PRO A 308 5.46 -29.11 -26.71
CA PRO A 308 6.44 -29.34 -27.79
C PRO A 308 5.84 -29.37 -29.20
N ASP A 309 4.66 -29.95 -29.34
CA ASP A 309 3.94 -30.02 -30.62
C ASP A 309 3.54 -28.64 -31.15
N HIS A 310 3.13 -27.72 -30.26
CA HIS A 310 2.79 -26.36 -30.62
C HIS A 310 4.04 -25.54 -30.95
N GLN A 311 5.14 -25.73 -30.22
CA GLN A 311 6.43 -25.10 -30.54
C GLN A 311 6.93 -25.54 -31.89
N ALA A 312 6.88 -26.83 -32.20
CA ALA A 312 7.24 -27.37 -33.50
C ALA A 312 6.37 -26.78 -34.63
N TYR A 313 5.07 -26.57 -34.37
CA TYR A 313 4.17 -25.97 -35.36
C TYR A 313 4.54 -24.51 -35.66
N LEU A 314 4.97 -23.72 -34.69
CA LEU A 314 5.42 -22.33 -34.91
C LEU A 314 6.71 -22.24 -35.75
N GLN A 315 7.54 -23.27 -35.71
CA GLN A 315 8.76 -23.35 -36.53
C GLN A 315 8.48 -23.71 -37.99
N TRP A 316 7.21 -24.07 -38.27
CA TRP A 316 6.83 -24.36 -39.67
C TRP A 316 6.60 -23.05 -40.42
N ASN A 317 7.45 -22.81 -41.38
CA ASN A 317 7.33 -21.72 -42.32
C ASN A 317 7.55 -22.25 -43.74
N GLY A 318 7.15 -21.49 -44.74
CA GLY A 318 7.28 -21.89 -46.13
C GLY A 318 8.71 -22.19 -46.55
N GLU A 319 9.67 -21.42 -46.02
CA GLU A 319 11.11 -21.66 -46.32
C GLU A 319 11.58 -23.00 -45.79
N ARG A 320 11.17 -23.42 -44.62
CA ARG A 320 11.51 -24.73 -44.05
C ARG A 320 10.93 -25.88 -44.90
N PHE A 321 9.68 -25.75 -45.32
CA PHE A 321 9.07 -26.74 -46.21
C PHE A 321 9.78 -26.79 -47.55
N LEU A 322 10.17 -25.68 -48.15
CA LEU A 322 10.93 -25.61 -49.38
C LEU A 322 12.33 -26.23 -49.22
N HIS A 323 13.06 -25.87 -48.18
CA HIS A 323 14.37 -26.44 -47.92
C HIS A 323 14.30 -27.95 -47.71
N TRP A 324 13.31 -28.44 -46.98
CA TRP A 324 13.08 -29.85 -46.78
C TRP A 324 12.72 -30.58 -48.10
N ALA A 325 11.85 -29.97 -48.91
CA ALA A 325 11.47 -30.50 -50.22
C ALA A 325 12.66 -30.54 -51.21
N GLU A 326 13.55 -29.55 -51.16
CA GLU A 326 14.79 -29.51 -51.99
C GLU A 326 15.77 -30.64 -51.65
N GLN A 327 15.81 -31.07 -50.38
CA GLN A 327 16.60 -32.24 -49.96
C GLN A 327 16.06 -33.54 -50.53
N ILE A 328 14.74 -33.64 -50.79
CA ILE A 328 14.09 -34.80 -51.36
C ILE A 328 14.27 -34.82 -52.93
N GLY A 329 14.12 -33.63 -53.54
CA GLY A 329 14.30 -33.47 -54.96
C GLY A 329 13.58 -32.31 -55.60
N GLN A 330 14.02 -31.89 -56.80
CA GLN A 330 13.50 -30.68 -57.48
C GLN A 330 11.99 -30.74 -57.77
N HIS A 331 11.47 -31.93 -58.09
CA HIS A 331 10.03 -32.10 -58.34
C HIS A 331 9.18 -31.90 -57.06
N THR A 332 9.64 -32.42 -55.95
CA THR A 332 9.00 -32.24 -54.65
C THR A 332 9.00 -30.74 -54.24
N ALA A 333 10.11 -30.05 -54.46
CA ALA A 333 10.21 -28.62 -54.21
C ALA A 333 9.24 -27.81 -55.09
N ALA A 334 9.06 -28.19 -56.36
CA ALA A 334 8.08 -27.54 -57.24
C ALA A 334 6.64 -27.73 -56.75
N VAL A 335 6.26 -28.92 -56.29
CA VAL A 335 4.93 -29.19 -55.71
C VAL A 335 4.70 -28.43 -54.44
N VAL A 336 5.69 -28.37 -53.55
CA VAL A 336 5.57 -27.59 -52.28
C VAL A 336 5.42 -26.10 -52.58
N ARG A 337 6.18 -25.51 -53.53
CA ARG A 337 5.99 -24.13 -53.98
C ARG A 337 4.57 -23.88 -54.48
N LEU A 338 4.02 -24.80 -55.19
CA LEU A 338 2.66 -24.71 -55.76
C LEU A 338 1.61 -24.73 -54.64
N PHE A 339 1.76 -25.59 -53.61
CA PHE A 339 0.86 -25.60 -52.44
C PHE A 339 0.94 -24.32 -51.59
N LEU A 340 2.14 -23.80 -51.40
CA LEU A 340 2.32 -22.56 -50.65
C LEU A 340 1.75 -21.33 -51.37
N SER A 341 1.87 -21.29 -52.71
CA SER A 341 1.35 -20.21 -53.55
C SER A 341 -0.15 -20.34 -53.91
N ALA A 342 -0.76 -21.50 -53.74
CA ALA A 342 -2.18 -21.74 -54.05
C ALA A 342 -3.16 -21.06 -53.09
N HIS A 343 -2.71 -20.65 -51.90
CA HIS A 343 -3.54 -20.03 -50.87
C HIS A 343 -3.16 -18.59 -50.65
N LYS A 344 -4.19 -17.74 -50.36
CA LYS A 344 -4.01 -16.34 -50.04
C LYS A 344 -3.21 -16.13 -48.72
N VAL A 345 -3.21 -17.14 -47.85
CA VAL A 345 -2.45 -17.20 -46.61
C VAL A 345 -1.64 -18.49 -46.66
N GLU A 346 -0.33 -18.36 -46.69
CA GLU A 346 0.66 -19.46 -46.88
C GLU A 346 0.45 -20.61 -45.88
N GLN A 347 0.08 -20.32 -44.65
CA GLN A 347 -0.20 -21.30 -43.58
C GLN A 347 -1.30 -22.31 -43.93
N GLN A 348 -2.22 -21.96 -44.84
CA GLN A 348 -3.27 -22.88 -45.28
C GLN A 348 -2.70 -24.02 -46.12
N GLY A 349 -1.55 -23.82 -46.77
CA GLY A 349 -0.83 -24.81 -47.52
C GLY A 349 0.01 -25.79 -46.69
N TYR A 350 0.33 -25.46 -45.44
CA TYR A 350 1.25 -26.24 -44.61
C TYR A 350 0.79 -27.68 -44.36
N LYS A 351 -0.52 -27.87 -44.16
CA LYS A 351 -1.09 -29.20 -43.96
C LYS A 351 -0.91 -30.10 -45.22
N SER A 352 -1.02 -29.51 -46.39
CA SER A 352 -0.78 -30.22 -47.66
C SER A 352 0.70 -30.52 -47.89
N CYS A 353 1.59 -29.60 -47.50
CA CYS A 353 3.02 -29.79 -47.54
C CYS A 353 3.52 -30.90 -46.59
N MET A 354 2.83 -31.11 -45.47
CA MET A 354 3.15 -32.19 -44.50
C MET A 354 2.63 -33.55 -44.93
N ALA A 355 1.64 -33.62 -45.81
CA ALA A 355 1.07 -34.86 -46.32
C ALA A 355 1.87 -35.45 -47.50
N LEU A 356 2.83 -34.71 -48.04
CA LEU A 356 3.81 -35.12 -49.05
C LEU A 356 4.98 -35.85 -48.41
#